data_bcd5daa8d5c9624f5819a16d6a10a221
#
_entry.id   bcd5daa8d5c9624f5819a16d6a10a221
#
_cell.length_a   1.000
_cell.length_b   1.000
_cell.length_c   1.000
_cell.angle_alpha   90.00
_cell.angle_beta   90.00
_cell.angle_gamma   90.00
#
_symmetry.space_group_name_H-M   'P 1'
#
loop_
_entity.id
_entity.type
_entity.pdbx_description
1 polymer ?
#
loop_
_entity_poly.entity_id
_entity_poly.type
_entity_poly.pdbx_seq_one_letter_code
_entity_poly.pdbx_strand_id
1 'polypeptide(L)'
;GTGELIRAALDAGCRQIILGVGGSANTDGGAGVLQGLGARLLDADGCELPPGGAALARLAWIDFAGFDSRLDEARFVLASDVDNPLLGPVGAAAVFGPQKGATPADVDALDAALTHFVDVLAAEIGPRALRAAEAPGAGAAGGVGYAAIAVLAATRRPGIDVVLEFTGLSDRLAGADLVITGEGSLDEQSLLGKTPMGVARAAARAGVPVVAVCGRTTLTPQQQKDSGFRQVYPLTSLEAKVEICMAEAGPLLEQLGKHIGAELPGLVPANTAPANSARTKEPLNV
;
A
#
# COMPACT_ATOMS: atom_id res chain seq x y z
N GLY A 1 -17.60 -8.57 1.85
CA GLY A 1 -16.27 -8.64 1.22
C GLY A 1 -15.14 -8.59 2.24
N THR A 2 -14.50 -7.43 2.45
CA THR A 2 -13.28 -7.36 3.30
C THR A 2 -13.51 -7.84 4.75
N GLY A 3 -14.63 -7.49 5.38
CA GLY A 3 -14.97 -7.98 6.73
C GLY A 3 -15.14 -9.50 6.79
N GLU A 4 -15.70 -10.10 5.76
CA GLU A 4 -15.86 -11.56 5.65
C GLU A 4 -14.51 -12.26 5.46
N LEU A 5 -13.59 -11.66 4.69
CA LEU A 5 -12.21 -12.16 4.55
C LEU A 5 -11.46 -12.10 5.87
N ILE A 6 -11.62 -11.02 6.64
CA ILE A 6 -11.03 -10.92 7.99
C ILE A 6 -11.58 -12.03 8.89
N ARG A 7 -12.91 -12.26 8.87
CA ARG A 7 -13.54 -13.34 9.65
C ARG A 7 -13.00 -14.70 9.24
N ALA A 8 -12.89 -14.98 7.94
CA ALA A 8 -12.32 -16.23 7.46
C ALA A 8 -10.86 -16.42 7.91
N ALA A 9 -10.06 -15.35 7.96
CA ALA A 9 -8.70 -15.40 8.50
C ALA A 9 -8.70 -15.72 10.01
N LEU A 10 -9.62 -15.11 10.78
CA LEU A 10 -9.80 -15.42 12.21
C LEU A 10 -10.26 -16.88 12.43
N ASP A 11 -11.13 -17.41 11.56
CA ASP A 11 -11.58 -18.80 11.58
C ASP A 11 -10.42 -19.77 11.31
N ALA A 12 -9.46 -19.38 10.44
CA ALA A 12 -8.23 -20.10 10.19
C ALA A 12 -7.18 -19.95 11.30
N GLY A 13 -7.49 -19.25 12.39
CA GLY A 13 -6.59 -19.05 13.53
C GLY A 13 -5.60 -17.89 13.38
N CYS A 14 -5.68 -17.09 12.30
CA CYS A 14 -4.81 -15.93 12.14
C CYS A 14 -5.09 -14.87 13.22
N ARG A 15 -4.02 -14.27 13.76
CA ARG A 15 -4.09 -13.17 14.74
C ARG A 15 -3.22 -11.98 14.34
N GLN A 16 -2.50 -12.06 13.23
CA GLN A 16 -1.83 -10.95 12.59
C GLN A 16 -2.40 -10.80 11.18
N ILE A 17 -3.07 -9.68 10.94
CA ILE A 17 -3.80 -9.43 9.70
C ILE A 17 -3.27 -8.17 9.05
N ILE A 18 -2.83 -8.29 7.80
CA ILE A 18 -2.38 -7.18 6.97
C ILE A 18 -3.51 -6.84 6.01
N LEU A 19 -3.98 -5.59 6.07
CA LEU A 19 -4.99 -5.05 5.18
C LEU A 19 -4.31 -4.25 4.08
N GLY A 20 -4.20 -4.82 2.89
CA GLY A 20 -3.81 -4.10 1.68
C GLY A 20 -5.05 -3.42 1.05
N VAL A 21 -5.01 -2.11 0.88
CA VAL A 21 -6.18 -1.29 0.55
C VAL A 21 -6.10 -0.64 -0.83
N GLY A 22 -5.50 -1.33 -1.81
CA GLY A 22 -5.48 -0.90 -3.20
C GLY A 22 -6.70 -1.37 -4.01
N GLY A 23 -7.01 -0.69 -5.13
CA GLY A 23 -8.01 -1.14 -6.11
C GLY A 23 -9.45 -1.16 -5.61
N SER A 24 -9.84 -0.26 -4.70
CA SER A 24 -11.18 -0.22 -4.10
C SER A 24 -12.24 0.36 -5.03
N ALA A 25 -13.49 -0.09 -4.86
CA ALA A 25 -14.66 0.40 -5.58
C ALA A 25 -15.74 1.03 -4.66
N ASN A 26 -15.49 1.07 -3.34
CA ASN A 26 -16.41 1.61 -2.34
C ASN A 26 -16.02 3.03 -1.90
N THR A 27 -16.98 3.74 -1.31
CA THR A 27 -16.77 5.00 -0.57
C THR A 27 -17.81 5.02 0.57
N ASP A 28 -17.60 4.15 1.56
CA ASP A 28 -18.56 3.88 2.64
C ASP A 28 -17.95 4.02 4.05
N GLY A 29 -16.75 4.63 4.15
CA GLY A 29 -16.08 4.78 5.44
C GLY A 29 -15.62 3.46 6.05
N GLY A 30 -15.71 2.35 5.32
CA GLY A 30 -15.48 1.00 5.82
C GLY A 30 -16.67 0.42 6.59
N ALA A 31 -17.86 1.02 6.46
CA ALA A 31 -19.09 0.50 7.07
C ALA A 31 -19.35 -0.96 6.72
N GLY A 32 -19.18 -1.33 5.44
CA GLY A 32 -19.31 -2.73 5.02
C GLY A 32 -18.29 -3.68 5.64
N VAL A 33 -17.11 -3.19 6.03
CA VAL A 33 -16.14 -3.99 6.80
C VAL A 33 -16.69 -4.27 8.18
N LEU A 34 -17.22 -3.25 8.88
CA LEU A 34 -17.81 -3.41 10.22
C LEU A 34 -19.02 -4.35 10.22
N GLN A 35 -19.92 -4.19 9.22
CA GLN A 35 -21.04 -5.12 9.03
C GLN A 35 -20.57 -6.56 8.80
N GLY A 36 -19.56 -6.75 7.94
CA GLY A 36 -18.97 -8.06 7.69
C GLY A 36 -18.33 -8.69 8.94
N LEU A 37 -17.97 -7.90 9.95
CA LEU A 37 -17.43 -8.32 11.24
C LEU A 37 -18.49 -8.44 12.33
N GLY A 38 -19.78 -8.20 12.00
CA GLY A 38 -20.90 -8.42 12.89
C GLY A 38 -21.50 -7.18 13.55
N ALA A 39 -21.01 -5.97 13.19
CA ALA A 39 -21.69 -4.75 13.61
C ALA A 39 -22.98 -4.55 12.80
N ARG A 40 -24.02 -3.98 13.43
CA ARG A 40 -25.25 -3.59 12.77
C ARG A 40 -25.33 -2.06 12.69
N LEU A 41 -25.52 -1.56 11.49
CA LEU A 41 -25.70 -0.13 11.22
C LEU A 41 -27.19 0.12 11.03
N LEU A 42 -27.80 0.87 11.95
CA LEU A 42 -29.24 0.98 12.08
C LEU A 42 -29.73 2.40 11.84
N ASP A 43 -30.86 2.54 11.14
CA ASP A 43 -31.57 3.81 11.00
C ASP A 43 -32.47 4.11 12.23
N ALA A 44 -33.18 5.24 12.19
CA ALA A 44 -34.04 5.68 13.30
C ALA A 44 -35.19 4.72 13.59
N ASP A 45 -35.59 3.88 12.66
CA ASP A 45 -36.64 2.87 12.83
C ASP A 45 -36.08 1.52 13.30
N GLY A 46 -34.75 1.40 13.50
CA GLY A 46 -34.07 0.18 13.90
C GLY A 46 -33.86 -0.81 12.77
N CYS A 47 -34.04 -0.39 11.53
CA CYS A 47 -33.77 -1.20 10.34
C CYS A 47 -32.30 -1.11 9.94
N GLU A 48 -31.72 -2.24 9.49
CA GLU A 48 -30.35 -2.25 8.99
C GLU A 48 -30.22 -1.43 7.69
N LEU A 49 -29.16 -0.64 7.61
CA LEU A 49 -28.85 0.13 6.42
C LEU A 49 -28.44 -0.78 5.27
N PRO A 50 -28.90 -0.50 4.03
CA PRO A 50 -28.40 -1.18 2.86
C PRO A 50 -26.92 -0.82 2.61
N PRO A 51 -26.16 -1.66 1.86
CA PRO A 51 -24.77 -1.37 1.52
C PRO A 51 -24.61 -0.04 0.76
N GLY A 52 -23.47 0.62 0.97
CA GLY A 52 -23.05 1.81 0.21
C GLY A 52 -23.02 3.08 1.06
N GLY A 53 -22.11 4.00 0.69
CA GLY A 53 -21.82 5.21 1.46
C GLY A 53 -23.00 6.17 1.58
N ALA A 54 -23.83 6.31 0.55
CA ALA A 54 -25.01 7.18 0.59
C ALA A 54 -26.03 6.75 1.66
N ALA A 55 -26.10 5.47 2.00
CA ALA A 55 -27.00 4.97 3.05
C ALA A 55 -26.64 5.51 4.44
N LEU A 56 -25.37 5.85 4.67
CA LEU A 56 -24.86 6.38 5.94
C LEU A 56 -25.51 7.69 6.35
N ALA A 57 -26.08 8.45 5.42
CA ALA A 57 -26.84 9.67 5.73
C ALA A 57 -28.08 9.40 6.63
N ARG A 58 -28.54 8.14 6.72
CA ARG A 58 -29.67 7.71 7.57
C ARG A 58 -29.24 6.95 8.81
N LEU A 59 -27.94 6.82 9.05
CA LEU A 59 -27.43 6.09 10.21
C LEU A 59 -27.87 6.79 11.51
N ALA A 60 -28.49 6.05 12.42
CA ALA A 60 -28.90 6.57 13.72
C ALA A 60 -28.01 6.05 14.86
N TRP A 61 -27.63 4.76 14.82
CA TRP A 61 -26.68 4.17 15.77
C TRP A 61 -26.00 2.92 15.20
N ILE A 62 -24.92 2.50 15.86
CA ILE A 62 -24.17 1.29 15.52
C ILE A 62 -24.24 0.33 16.69
N ASP A 63 -24.75 -0.88 16.44
CA ASP A 63 -24.81 -1.95 17.44
C ASP A 63 -23.61 -2.90 17.25
N PHE A 64 -22.74 -2.96 18.24
CA PHE A 64 -21.56 -3.83 18.29
C PHE A 64 -21.81 -5.14 19.07
N ALA A 65 -23.05 -5.45 19.52
CA ALA A 65 -23.32 -6.65 20.32
C ALA A 65 -22.93 -7.96 19.59
N GLY A 66 -23.05 -7.98 18.26
CA GLY A 66 -22.66 -9.11 17.42
C GLY A 66 -21.23 -9.04 16.87
N PHE A 67 -20.43 -8.04 17.28
CA PHE A 67 -19.09 -7.85 16.75
C PHE A 67 -18.15 -8.98 17.19
N ASP A 68 -17.31 -9.46 16.27
CA ASP A 68 -16.49 -10.63 16.51
C ASP A 68 -15.45 -10.38 17.63
N SER A 69 -15.62 -11.01 18.77
CA SER A 69 -14.78 -10.80 19.96
C SER A 69 -13.31 -11.20 19.74
N ARG A 70 -13.01 -12.03 18.74
CA ARG A 70 -11.62 -12.42 18.40
C ARG A 70 -10.79 -11.27 17.84
N LEU A 71 -11.44 -10.18 17.43
CA LEU A 71 -10.78 -8.97 16.98
C LEU A 71 -9.94 -8.31 18.08
N ASP A 72 -10.32 -8.46 19.36
CA ASP A 72 -9.56 -7.93 20.50
C ASP A 72 -8.21 -8.62 20.69
N GLU A 73 -8.06 -9.85 20.20
CA GLU A 73 -6.82 -10.64 20.25
C GLU A 73 -5.98 -10.48 18.97
N ALA A 74 -6.54 -9.86 17.93
CA ALA A 74 -5.87 -9.72 16.63
C ALA A 74 -5.13 -8.38 16.51
N ARG A 75 -4.02 -8.42 15.80
CA ARG A 75 -3.24 -7.23 15.42
C ARG A 75 -3.44 -6.94 13.95
N PHE A 76 -3.78 -5.69 13.67
CA PHE A 76 -4.03 -5.21 12.31
C PHE A 76 -2.94 -4.26 11.85
N VAL A 77 -2.46 -4.47 10.63
CA VAL A 77 -1.58 -3.55 9.91
C VAL A 77 -2.32 -3.06 8.67
N LEU A 78 -2.50 -1.76 8.57
CA LEU A 78 -3.02 -1.11 7.37
C LEU A 78 -1.85 -0.79 6.44
N ALA A 79 -1.69 -1.57 5.37
CA ALA A 79 -0.70 -1.32 4.33
C ALA A 79 -1.27 -0.31 3.32
N SER A 80 -0.85 0.95 3.45
CA SER A 80 -1.36 2.06 2.64
C SER A 80 -0.28 3.08 2.35
N ASP A 81 -0.16 3.47 1.08
CA ASP A 81 0.78 4.48 0.58
C ASP A 81 0.12 5.85 0.38
N VAL A 82 -1.18 6.01 0.71
CA VAL A 82 -1.88 7.29 0.65
C VAL A 82 -2.02 7.91 2.03
N ASP A 83 -1.88 9.25 2.10
CA ASP A 83 -1.94 10.01 3.36
C ASP A 83 -3.27 10.75 3.55
N ASN A 84 -4.21 10.59 2.61
CA ASN A 84 -5.49 11.28 2.63
C ASN A 84 -6.27 10.99 3.92
N PRO A 85 -6.82 12.02 4.60
CA PRO A 85 -7.81 11.85 5.66
C PRO A 85 -9.11 11.29 5.09
N LEU A 86 -10.07 11.00 5.97
CA LEU A 86 -11.37 10.50 5.53
C LEU A 86 -12.20 11.60 4.83
N LEU A 87 -12.22 12.81 5.37
CA LEU A 87 -13.18 13.87 5.07
C LEU A 87 -12.55 15.08 4.37
N GLY A 88 -13.41 15.89 3.77
CA GLY A 88 -13.06 17.19 3.21
C GLY A 88 -12.44 17.14 1.81
N PRO A 89 -11.87 18.27 1.33
CA PRO A 89 -11.45 18.44 -0.07
C PRO A 89 -10.30 17.53 -0.49
N VAL A 90 -9.57 16.96 0.46
CA VAL A 90 -8.50 15.95 0.24
C VAL A 90 -8.88 14.59 0.78
N GLY A 91 -10.14 14.40 1.14
CA GLY A 91 -10.68 13.16 1.74
C GLY A 91 -11.03 12.07 0.73
N ALA A 92 -11.59 10.99 1.25
CA ALA A 92 -11.91 9.78 0.48
C ALA A 92 -12.89 10.04 -0.67
N ALA A 93 -13.97 10.78 -0.43
CA ALA A 93 -14.98 11.09 -1.43
C ALA A 93 -14.43 12.02 -2.52
N ALA A 94 -13.80 13.12 -2.12
CA ALA A 94 -13.31 14.14 -3.03
C ALA A 94 -12.21 13.65 -3.97
N VAL A 95 -11.21 12.94 -3.42
CA VAL A 95 -10.03 12.52 -4.18
C VAL A 95 -10.27 11.22 -4.97
N PHE A 96 -10.95 10.25 -4.38
CA PHE A 96 -11.08 8.92 -4.96
C PHE A 96 -12.49 8.59 -5.48
N GLY A 97 -13.49 9.42 -5.18
CA GLY A 97 -14.86 9.25 -5.67
C GLY A 97 -14.98 9.35 -7.19
N PRO A 98 -14.40 10.38 -7.85
CA PRO A 98 -14.54 10.56 -9.28
C PRO A 98 -14.07 9.37 -10.13
N GLN A 99 -12.93 8.77 -9.79
CA GLN A 99 -12.43 7.57 -10.50
C GLN A 99 -13.31 6.32 -10.31
N LYS A 100 -14.21 6.36 -9.31
CA LYS A 100 -15.21 5.31 -9.03
C LYS A 100 -16.58 5.64 -9.61
N GLY A 101 -16.69 6.72 -10.37
CA GLY A 101 -17.90 7.15 -11.07
C GLY A 101 -18.76 8.16 -10.34
N ALA A 102 -18.31 8.72 -9.21
CA ALA A 102 -19.04 9.76 -8.48
C ALA A 102 -19.05 11.07 -9.27
N THR A 103 -20.23 11.67 -9.43
CA THR A 103 -20.40 13.04 -9.90
C THR A 103 -20.03 14.03 -8.79
N PRO A 104 -19.84 15.34 -9.10
CA PRO A 104 -19.60 16.34 -8.03
C PRO A 104 -20.67 16.32 -6.94
N ALA A 105 -21.95 16.18 -7.31
CA ALA A 105 -23.05 16.10 -6.35
C ALA A 105 -22.97 14.82 -5.48
N ASP A 106 -22.54 13.69 -6.06
CA ASP A 106 -22.32 12.46 -5.29
C ASP A 106 -21.15 12.61 -4.33
N VAL A 107 -20.09 13.31 -4.72
CA VAL A 107 -18.94 13.60 -3.85
C VAL A 107 -19.38 14.37 -2.61
N ASP A 108 -20.16 15.46 -2.79
CA ASP A 108 -20.67 16.27 -1.67
C ASP A 108 -21.59 15.44 -0.77
N ALA A 109 -22.48 14.64 -1.34
CA ALA A 109 -23.40 13.77 -0.59
C ALA A 109 -22.66 12.68 0.18
N LEU A 110 -21.63 12.08 -0.42
CA LEU A 110 -20.81 11.06 0.22
C LEU A 110 -19.95 11.64 1.36
N ASP A 111 -19.35 12.81 1.17
CA ASP A 111 -18.53 13.45 2.22
C ASP A 111 -19.39 13.83 3.42
N ALA A 112 -20.62 14.36 3.17
CA ALA A 112 -21.59 14.62 4.25
C ALA A 112 -22.04 13.33 4.96
N ALA A 113 -22.27 12.25 4.22
CA ALA A 113 -22.66 10.97 4.80
C ALA A 113 -21.52 10.32 5.63
N LEU A 114 -20.26 10.46 5.15
CA LEU A 114 -19.08 10.03 5.89
C LEU A 114 -18.87 10.86 7.17
N THR A 115 -19.11 12.19 7.11
CA THR A 115 -19.05 13.06 8.28
C THR A 115 -20.06 12.61 9.32
N HIS A 116 -21.30 12.36 8.92
CA HIS A 116 -22.34 11.84 9.81
C HIS A 116 -21.97 10.47 10.41
N PHE A 117 -21.39 9.58 9.60
CA PHE A 117 -20.91 8.28 10.09
C PHE A 117 -19.84 8.44 11.18
N VAL A 118 -18.90 9.39 11.01
CA VAL A 118 -17.87 9.67 12.02
C VAL A 118 -18.52 10.15 13.33
N ASP A 119 -19.52 11.04 13.26
CA ASP A 119 -20.22 11.57 14.45
C ASP A 119 -20.94 10.45 15.19
N VAL A 120 -21.70 9.61 14.48
CA VAL A 120 -22.40 8.48 15.09
C VAL A 120 -21.42 7.47 15.69
N LEU A 121 -20.34 7.13 14.96
CA LEU A 121 -19.33 6.24 15.50
C LEU A 121 -18.61 6.83 16.72
N ALA A 122 -18.40 8.15 16.75
CA ALA A 122 -17.82 8.83 17.91
C ALA A 122 -18.73 8.80 19.15
N ALA A 123 -20.04 8.78 18.97
CA ALA A 123 -20.97 8.57 20.08
C ALA A 123 -20.82 7.16 20.70
N GLU A 124 -20.53 6.14 19.88
CA GLU A 124 -20.40 4.76 20.32
C GLU A 124 -19.01 4.43 20.92
N ILE A 125 -17.93 4.84 20.23
CA ILE A 125 -16.56 4.45 20.61
C ILE A 125 -15.72 5.60 21.17
N GLY A 126 -16.29 6.79 21.27
CA GLY A 126 -15.64 7.96 21.83
C GLY A 126 -14.72 8.71 20.86
N PRO A 127 -13.91 9.68 21.37
CA PRO A 127 -13.14 10.62 20.58
C PRO A 127 -12.08 9.99 19.65
N ARG A 128 -11.79 8.72 19.81
CA ARG A 128 -10.86 8.00 18.91
C ARG A 128 -11.37 7.97 17.47
N ALA A 129 -12.71 7.93 17.28
CA ALA A 129 -13.32 7.97 15.96
C ALA A 129 -13.02 9.31 15.24
N LEU A 130 -13.15 10.43 15.92
CA LEU A 130 -12.84 11.75 15.39
C LEU A 130 -11.35 11.86 14.98
N ARG A 131 -10.45 11.46 15.88
CA ARG A 131 -9.01 11.49 15.61
C ARG A 131 -8.62 10.59 14.44
N ALA A 132 -9.25 9.43 14.31
CA ALA A 132 -8.99 8.49 13.22
C ALA A 132 -9.41 9.05 11.86
N ALA A 133 -10.45 9.89 11.79
CA ALA A 133 -10.90 10.51 10.54
C ALA A 133 -9.85 11.47 9.96
N GLU A 134 -9.05 12.11 10.81
CA GLU A 134 -7.96 13.02 10.42
C GLU A 134 -6.64 12.28 10.19
N ALA A 135 -6.55 11.01 10.56
CA ALA A 135 -5.30 10.26 10.49
C ALA A 135 -4.87 10.02 9.04
N PRO A 136 -3.56 10.09 8.74
CA PRO A 136 -3.03 9.70 7.44
C PRO A 136 -3.46 8.28 7.06
N GLY A 137 -4.03 8.11 5.86
CA GLY A 137 -4.51 6.83 5.36
C GLY A 137 -5.96 6.49 5.74
N ALA A 138 -6.65 7.33 6.52
CA ALA A 138 -8.07 7.13 6.84
C ALA A 138 -8.93 7.09 5.57
N GLY A 139 -8.63 7.92 4.57
CA GLY A 139 -9.31 7.95 3.28
C GLY A 139 -9.02 6.76 2.36
N ALA A 140 -8.01 5.94 2.68
CA ALA A 140 -7.64 4.80 1.85
C ALA A 140 -8.82 3.85 1.64
N ALA A 141 -8.97 3.38 0.40
CA ALA A 141 -10.05 2.47 -0.01
C ALA A 141 -11.45 2.98 0.38
N GLY A 142 -11.72 4.27 0.14
CA GLY A 142 -13.03 4.86 0.39
C GLY A 142 -13.42 4.88 1.87
N GLY A 143 -12.44 4.88 2.78
CA GLY A 143 -12.59 4.89 4.22
C GLY A 143 -12.46 3.53 4.90
N VAL A 144 -12.10 2.46 4.21
CA VAL A 144 -11.69 1.20 4.88
C VAL A 144 -10.53 1.46 5.84
N GLY A 145 -9.59 2.38 5.43
CA GLY A 145 -8.52 2.85 6.30
C GLY A 145 -9.04 3.44 7.61
N TYR A 146 -10.09 4.25 7.55
CA TYR A 146 -10.73 4.83 8.73
C TYR A 146 -11.27 3.76 9.68
N ALA A 147 -12.10 2.83 9.16
CA ALA A 147 -12.63 1.75 9.98
C ALA A 147 -11.51 0.89 10.61
N ALA A 148 -10.45 0.60 9.83
CA ALA A 148 -9.29 -0.13 10.34
C ALA A 148 -8.60 0.61 11.49
N ILE A 149 -8.37 1.92 11.36
CA ILE A 149 -7.71 2.73 12.40
C ILE A 149 -8.63 2.93 13.61
N ALA A 150 -9.89 3.36 13.37
CA ALA A 150 -10.82 3.73 14.44
C ALA A 150 -11.32 2.54 15.26
N VAL A 151 -11.63 1.43 14.59
CA VAL A 151 -12.33 0.29 15.23
C VAL A 151 -11.39 -0.89 15.46
N LEU A 152 -10.58 -1.26 14.46
CA LEU A 152 -9.66 -2.40 14.55
C LEU A 152 -8.28 -2.03 15.14
N ALA A 153 -8.09 -0.77 15.55
CA ALA A 153 -6.83 -0.25 16.09
C ALA A 153 -5.61 -0.56 15.19
N ALA A 154 -5.81 -0.58 13.87
CA ALA A 154 -4.77 -0.90 12.91
C ALA A 154 -3.63 0.12 12.94
N THR A 155 -2.40 -0.37 12.92
CA THR A 155 -1.22 0.46 12.72
C THR A 155 -0.97 0.62 11.23
N ARG A 156 -0.96 1.88 10.74
CA ARG A 156 -0.63 2.15 9.33
C ARG A 156 0.86 1.97 9.09
N ARG A 157 1.19 1.32 7.98
CA ARG A 157 2.56 1.16 7.48
C ARG A 157 2.59 1.38 5.96
N PRO A 158 3.68 1.91 5.38
CA PRO A 158 3.88 1.92 3.94
C PRO A 158 3.76 0.50 3.36
N GLY A 159 3.05 0.36 2.25
CA GLY A 159 2.83 -0.96 1.62
C GLY A 159 4.13 -1.64 1.26
N ILE A 160 5.10 -0.88 0.74
CA ILE A 160 6.42 -1.43 0.39
C ILE A 160 7.15 -2.00 1.60
N ASP A 161 7.13 -1.33 2.76
CA ASP A 161 7.83 -1.82 3.95
C ASP A 161 7.25 -3.14 4.45
N VAL A 162 5.91 -3.28 4.36
CA VAL A 162 5.21 -4.53 4.68
C VAL A 162 5.60 -5.65 3.71
N VAL A 163 5.65 -5.38 2.41
CA VAL A 163 6.05 -6.37 1.39
C VAL A 163 7.51 -6.79 1.58
N LEU A 164 8.42 -5.86 1.82
CA LEU A 164 9.84 -6.17 2.01
C LEU A 164 10.09 -7.02 3.27
N GLU A 165 9.33 -6.77 4.35
CA GLU A 165 9.38 -7.59 5.56
C GLU A 165 8.82 -8.99 5.29
N PHE A 166 7.64 -9.08 4.66
CA PHE A 166 7.00 -10.35 4.34
C PHE A 166 7.86 -11.24 3.43
N THR A 167 8.57 -10.63 2.46
CA THR A 167 9.46 -11.35 1.54
C THR A 167 10.83 -11.65 2.14
N GLY A 168 11.13 -11.18 3.36
CA GLY A 168 12.42 -11.38 4.01
C GLY A 168 13.59 -10.73 3.28
N LEU A 169 13.36 -9.55 2.65
CA LEU A 169 14.41 -8.89 1.88
C LEU A 169 15.65 -8.61 2.73
N SER A 170 15.50 -8.19 3.98
CA SER A 170 16.63 -7.91 4.87
C SER A 170 17.58 -9.09 5.03
N ASP A 171 17.04 -10.30 5.17
CA ASP A 171 17.86 -11.52 5.30
C ASP A 171 18.55 -11.86 3.97
N ARG A 172 17.89 -11.57 2.85
CA ARG A 172 18.44 -11.81 1.50
C ARG A 172 19.53 -10.80 1.12
N LEU A 173 19.54 -9.62 1.73
CA LEU A 173 20.58 -8.62 1.56
C LEU A 173 21.88 -9.00 2.26
N ALA A 174 21.83 -9.85 3.28
CA ALA A 174 23.01 -10.30 3.99
C ALA A 174 23.93 -11.11 3.06
N GLY A 175 25.12 -10.55 2.75
CA GLY A 175 26.09 -11.14 1.84
C GLY A 175 25.79 -10.97 0.36
N ALA A 176 24.86 -10.08 0.00
CA ALA A 176 24.69 -9.64 -1.37
C ALA A 176 25.74 -8.60 -1.74
N ASP A 177 26.29 -8.69 -2.93
CA ASP A 177 27.28 -7.74 -3.45
C ASP A 177 26.63 -6.56 -4.19
N LEU A 178 25.46 -6.79 -4.77
CA LEU A 178 24.68 -5.80 -5.51
C LEU A 178 23.19 -6.13 -5.44
N VAL A 179 22.39 -5.10 -5.36
CA VAL A 179 20.94 -5.19 -5.51
C VAL A 179 20.52 -4.57 -6.84
N ILE A 180 19.68 -5.28 -7.59
CA ILE A 180 19.03 -4.77 -8.79
C ILE A 180 17.53 -4.66 -8.49
N THR A 181 16.99 -3.45 -8.61
CA THR A 181 15.55 -3.19 -8.50
C THR A 181 15.03 -2.60 -9.79
N GLY A 182 13.72 -2.54 -9.98
CA GLY A 182 13.19 -1.95 -11.19
C GLY A 182 11.70 -1.67 -11.17
N GLU A 183 11.29 -0.88 -12.16
CA GLU A 183 9.88 -0.58 -12.46
C GLU A 183 9.72 -0.10 -13.91
N GLY A 184 8.48 0.06 -14.37
CA GLY A 184 8.20 0.52 -15.74
C GLY A 184 8.63 1.96 -16.00
N SER A 185 8.36 2.89 -15.08
CA SER A 185 8.72 4.31 -15.17
C SER A 185 9.27 4.79 -13.85
N LEU A 186 10.53 5.19 -13.82
CA LEU A 186 11.17 5.77 -12.64
C LEU A 186 11.05 7.30 -12.73
N ASP A 187 10.13 7.87 -11.98
CA ASP A 187 9.73 9.28 -12.00
C ASP A 187 9.60 9.87 -10.58
N GLU A 188 9.15 11.12 -10.49
CA GLU A 188 8.99 11.80 -9.19
C GLU A 188 7.99 11.10 -8.28
N GLN A 189 6.97 10.41 -8.82
CA GLN A 189 6.06 9.61 -7.99
C GLN A 189 6.77 8.40 -7.39
N SER A 190 7.77 7.84 -8.07
CA SER A 190 8.59 6.74 -7.54
C SER A 190 9.33 7.17 -6.29
N LEU A 191 9.78 8.45 -6.22
CA LEU A 191 10.46 9.02 -5.05
C LEU A 191 9.58 9.07 -3.80
N LEU A 192 8.26 9.08 -3.96
CA LEU A 192 7.29 9.11 -2.85
C LEU A 192 7.16 7.77 -2.10
N GLY A 193 8.02 6.78 -2.39
CA GLY A 193 8.09 5.55 -1.60
C GLY A 193 7.64 4.28 -2.31
N LYS A 194 7.54 4.28 -3.66
CA LYS A 194 7.28 3.06 -4.44
C LYS A 194 8.40 2.02 -4.29
N THR A 195 8.19 0.85 -4.87
CA THR A 195 9.07 -0.33 -4.73
C THR A 195 10.55 -0.04 -4.88
N PRO A 196 11.05 0.66 -5.92
CA PRO A 196 12.49 0.89 -6.05
C PRO A 196 13.08 1.68 -4.89
N MET A 197 12.34 2.66 -4.35
CA MET A 197 12.79 3.45 -3.21
C MET A 197 12.82 2.66 -1.91
N GLY A 198 11.84 1.78 -1.69
CA GLY A 198 11.84 0.87 -0.55
C GLY A 198 13.03 -0.06 -0.58
N VAL A 199 13.32 -0.65 -1.74
CA VAL A 199 14.49 -1.52 -1.95
C VAL A 199 15.79 -0.76 -1.77
N ALA A 200 15.90 0.46 -2.33
CA ALA A 200 17.09 1.30 -2.16
C ALA A 200 17.37 1.63 -0.69
N ARG A 201 16.33 2.00 0.08
CA ARG A 201 16.47 2.24 1.52
C ARG A 201 16.89 0.98 2.29
N ALA A 202 16.34 -0.18 1.95
CA ALA A 202 16.72 -1.45 2.57
C ALA A 202 18.17 -1.82 2.26
N ALA A 203 18.59 -1.70 0.99
CA ALA A 203 19.95 -1.94 0.55
C ALA A 203 20.96 -0.98 1.24
N ALA A 204 20.62 0.31 1.34
CA ALA A 204 21.45 1.30 2.04
C ALA A 204 21.66 0.94 3.51
N ARG A 205 20.61 0.49 4.22
CA ARG A 205 20.73 0.01 5.61
C ARG A 205 21.63 -1.21 5.75
N ALA A 206 21.66 -2.06 4.73
CA ALA A 206 22.53 -3.25 4.69
C ALA A 206 23.93 -2.95 4.15
N GLY A 207 24.22 -1.71 3.71
CA GLY A 207 25.50 -1.35 3.12
C GLY A 207 25.73 -1.95 1.72
N VAL A 208 24.68 -2.41 1.04
CA VAL A 208 24.74 -3.04 -0.28
C VAL A 208 24.43 -2.01 -1.36
N PRO A 209 25.28 -1.87 -2.41
CA PRO A 209 24.99 -0.98 -3.52
C PRO A 209 23.74 -1.43 -4.26
N VAL A 210 22.98 -0.45 -4.78
CA VAL A 210 21.75 -0.71 -5.52
C VAL A 210 21.75 0.01 -6.86
N VAL A 211 21.32 -0.68 -7.90
CA VAL A 211 21.06 -0.12 -9.22
C VAL A 211 19.58 -0.28 -9.56
N ALA A 212 19.04 0.65 -10.35
CA ALA A 212 17.68 0.55 -10.85
C ALA A 212 17.66 0.27 -12.35
N VAL A 213 16.79 -0.65 -12.77
CA VAL A 213 16.44 -0.92 -14.17
C VAL A 213 15.01 -0.45 -14.40
N CYS A 214 14.76 0.31 -15.45
CA CYS A 214 13.42 0.81 -15.74
C CYS A 214 13.15 0.91 -17.24
N GLY A 215 11.88 0.94 -17.61
CA GLY A 215 11.50 1.20 -19.00
C GLY A 215 11.99 2.59 -19.43
N ARG A 216 11.67 3.60 -18.63
CA ARG A 216 12.14 4.98 -18.81
C ARG A 216 12.37 5.66 -17.46
N THR A 217 13.12 6.77 -17.46
CA THR A 217 13.21 7.66 -16.30
C THR A 217 13.06 9.12 -16.73
N THR A 218 12.39 9.90 -15.88
CA THR A 218 12.32 11.37 -15.97
C THR A 218 13.15 12.05 -14.88
N LEU A 219 13.77 11.27 -13.99
CA LEU A 219 14.61 11.79 -12.93
C LEU A 219 15.93 12.32 -13.48
N THR A 220 16.32 13.49 -13.00
CA THR A 220 17.65 14.04 -13.26
C THR A 220 18.75 13.16 -12.64
N PRO A 221 20.00 13.21 -13.14
CA PRO A 221 21.12 12.47 -12.54
C PRO A 221 21.30 12.78 -11.04
N GLN A 222 21.02 14.02 -10.61
CA GLN A 222 21.10 14.38 -9.20
C GLN A 222 20.01 13.70 -8.38
N GLN A 223 18.76 13.71 -8.85
CA GLN A 223 17.65 13.02 -8.17
C GLN A 223 17.88 11.51 -8.08
N GLN A 224 18.43 10.89 -9.11
CA GLN A 224 18.81 9.47 -9.11
C GLN A 224 19.86 9.17 -8.02
N LYS A 225 20.88 10.02 -7.91
CA LYS A 225 21.92 9.89 -6.88
C LYS A 225 21.37 10.11 -5.47
N ASP A 226 20.55 11.14 -5.29
CA ASP A 226 19.95 11.47 -3.99
C ASP A 226 18.98 10.37 -3.54
N SER A 227 18.42 9.61 -4.48
CA SER A 227 17.59 8.43 -4.22
C SER A 227 18.37 7.21 -3.75
N GLY A 228 19.71 7.28 -3.72
CA GLY A 228 20.58 6.20 -3.26
C GLY A 228 20.92 5.17 -4.34
N PHE A 229 20.50 5.36 -5.59
CA PHE A 229 20.92 4.50 -6.70
C PHE A 229 22.36 4.81 -7.10
N ARG A 230 23.17 3.76 -7.19
CA ARG A 230 24.53 3.88 -7.73
C ARG A 230 24.49 4.18 -9.23
N GLN A 231 23.54 3.57 -9.94
CA GLN A 231 23.28 3.77 -11.36
C GLN A 231 21.83 3.45 -11.69
N VAL A 232 21.28 4.14 -12.69
CA VAL A 232 19.96 3.86 -13.26
C VAL A 232 20.12 3.49 -14.72
N TYR A 233 19.50 2.39 -15.13
CA TYR A 233 19.57 1.82 -16.47
C TYR A 233 18.19 1.82 -17.14
N PRO A 234 17.81 2.87 -17.85
CA PRO A 234 16.54 2.90 -18.56
C PRO A 234 16.64 2.16 -19.90
N LEU A 235 15.62 1.40 -20.31
CA LEU A 235 15.54 0.79 -21.64
C LEU A 235 15.58 1.84 -22.74
N THR A 236 15.07 3.04 -22.45
CA THR A 236 15.14 4.19 -23.38
C THR A 236 16.58 4.66 -23.69
N SER A 237 17.60 4.17 -23.00
CA SER A 237 19.00 4.38 -23.38
C SER A 237 19.45 3.47 -24.54
N LEU A 238 18.75 2.36 -24.77
CA LEU A 238 19.02 1.43 -25.87
C LEU A 238 18.09 1.69 -27.07
N GLU A 239 16.83 2.02 -26.81
CA GLU A 239 15.78 2.30 -27.80
C GLU A 239 14.96 3.52 -27.37
N ALA A 240 15.02 4.60 -28.13
CA ALA A 240 14.40 5.87 -27.73
C ALA A 240 12.86 5.85 -27.72
N LYS A 241 12.24 4.93 -28.47
CA LYS A 241 10.80 4.83 -28.59
C LYS A 241 10.22 3.97 -27.48
N VAL A 242 9.42 4.58 -26.62
CA VAL A 242 8.80 3.89 -25.47
C VAL A 242 7.92 2.71 -25.92
N GLU A 243 7.20 2.86 -27.03
CA GLU A 243 6.33 1.81 -27.57
C GLU A 243 7.13 0.56 -27.95
N ILE A 244 8.34 0.74 -28.51
CA ILE A 244 9.23 -0.37 -28.83
C ILE A 244 9.81 -0.97 -27.55
N CYS A 245 10.21 -0.13 -26.56
CA CYS A 245 10.65 -0.62 -25.26
C CYS A 245 9.57 -1.50 -24.57
N MET A 246 8.30 -1.16 -24.72
CA MET A 246 7.20 -1.95 -24.18
C MET A 246 6.97 -3.26 -24.95
N ALA A 247 7.03 -3.22 -26.28
CA ALA A 247 6.82 -4.40 -27.13
C ALA A 247 7.97 -5.40 -27.04
N GLU A 248 9.21 -4.91 -26.92
CA GLU A 248 10.42 -5.72 -26.95
C GLU A 248 11.19 -5.68 -25.61
N ALA A 249 10.48 -5.56 -24.51
CA ALA A 249 11.09 -5.43 -23.18
C ALA A 249 12.04 -6.59 -22.85
N GLY A 250 11.70 -7.83 -23.19
CA GLY A 250 12.53 -9.01 -22.92
C GLY A 250 13.92 -8.93 -23.56
N PRO A 251 14.02 -8.83 -24.91
CA PRO A 251 15.31 -8.68 -25.60
C PRO A 251 16.15 -7.49 -25.14
N LEU A 252 15.50 -6.34 -24.87
CA LEU A 252 16.17 -5.15 -24.39
C LEU A 252 16.70 -5.33 -22.95
N LEU A 253 15.95 -6.01 -22.07
CA LEU A 253 16.40 -6.35 -20.72
C LEU A 253 17.59 -7.31 -20.74
N GLU A 254 17.63 -8.29 -21.66
CA GLU A 254 18.79 -9.17 -21.84
C GLU A 254 20.04 -8.38 -22.27
N GLN A 255 19.87 -7.45 -23.20
CA GLN A 255 20.96 -6.57 -23.63
C GLN A 255 21.44 -5.68 -22.48
N LEU A 256 20.51 -5.10 -21.72
CA LEU A 256 20.84 -4.28 -20.56
C LEU A 256 21.53 -5.10 -19.46
N GLY A 257 21.09 -6.33 -19.23
CA GLY A 257 21.73 -7.25 -18.28
C GLY A 257 23.19 -7.57 -18.65
N LYS A 258 23.50 -7.74 -19.94
CA LYS A 258 24.89 -7.90 -20.43
C LYS A 258 25.72 -6.65 -20.17
N HIS A 259 25.13 -5.47 -20.36
CA HIS A 259 25.77 -4.19 -20.07
C HIS A 259 26.09 -4.03 -18.59
N ILE A 260 25.12 -4.26 -17.72
CA ILE A 260 25.32 -4.23 -16.26
C ILE A 260 26.39 -5.25 -15.83
N GLY A 261 26.36 -6.45 -16.41
CA GLY A 261 27.37 -7.48 -16.13
C GLY A 261 28.80 -7.05 -16.49
N ALA A 262 28.96 -6.30 -17.58
CA ALA A 262 30.26 -5.76 -17.98
C ALA A 262 30.74 -4.63 -17.03
N GLU A 263 29.83 -3.86 -16.45
CA GLU A 263 30.11 -2.78 -15.52
C GLU A 263 30.21 -3.25 -14.05
N LEU A 264 29.92 -4.51 -13.77
CA LEU A 264 29.85 -5.08 -12.41
C LEU A 264 31.08 -4.76 -11.54
N PRO A 265 32.34 -4.85 -12.02
CA PRO A 265 33.51 -4.50 -11.22
C PRO A 265 33.52 -3.05 -10.71
N GLY A 266 32.86 -2.13 -11.43
CA GLY A 266 32.70 -0.72 -11.03
C GLY A 266 31.51 -0.49 -10.10
N LEU A 267 30.52 -1.35 -10.09
CA LEU A 267 29.31 -1.26 -9.30
C LEU A 267 29.48 -1.85 -7.90
N VAL A 268 30.31 -2.86 -7.76
CA VAL A 268 30.57 -3.54 -6.47
C VAL A 268 31.83 -2.93 -5.84
N PRO A 269 31.79 -2.55 -4.55
CA PRO A 269 32.98 -2.08 -3.85
C PRO A 269 34.09 -3.14 -3.83
N ALA A 270 35.35 -2.74 -4.07
CA ALA A 270 36.50 -3.63 -4.16
C ALA A 270 36.84 -4.36 -2.81
N ASN A 271 36.09 -4.13 -1.75
CA ASN A 271 36.40 -4.58 -0.38
C ASN A 271 35.35 -5.49 0.25
N THR A 272 34.49 -6.13 -0.54
CA THR A 272 33.71 -7.25 -0.04
C THR A 272 34.60 -8.49 -0.11
N ALA A 273 35.29 -8.83 1.00
CA ALA A 273 35.91 -10.15 1.12
C ALA A 273 34.84 -11.20 0.86
N PRO A 274 35.10 -12.21 0.01
CA PRO A 274 34.10 -13.22 -0.33
C PRO A 274 33.63 -13.90 0.95
N ALA A 275 32.38 -13.67 1.33
CA ALA A 275 31.73 -14.45 2.36
C ALA A 275 31.67 -15.89 1.84
N ASN A 276 32.62 -16.69 2.30
CA ASN A 276 32.73 -18.13 2.26
C ASN A 276 31.94 -18.85 1.16
N SER A 277 32.65 -19.28 0.14
CA SER A 277 32.20 -20.05 -1.01
C SER A 277 31.73 -21.47 -0.61
N ALA A 278 30.63 -21.59 0.12
CA ALA A 278 29.99 -22.87 0.41
C ALA A 278 28.46 -22.68 0.51
N ARG A 279 27.85 -22.20 -0.58
CA ARG A 279 26.41 -22.40 -0.81
C ARG A 279 26.25 -23.14 -2.12
N THR A 280 25.98 -24.43 -2.02
CA THR A 280 25.40 -25.26 -3.07
C THR A 280 24.21 -24.52 -3.66
N LYS A 281 24.25 -24.29 -4.97
CA LYS A 281 23.15 -23.72 -5.75
C LYS A 281 21.96 -24.70 -5.67
N GLU A 282 21.00 -24.45 -4.80
CA GLU A 282 19.69 -25.03 -4.98
C GLU A 282 18.96 -24.24 -6.07
N PRO A 283 18.37 -24.89 -7.07
CA PRO A 283 17.59 -24.21 -8.08
C PRO A 283 16.32 -23.63 -7.44
N LEU A 284 16.05 -22.35 -7.71
CA LEU A 284 14.76 -21.71 -7.41
C LEU A 284 13.67 -22.48 -8.18
N ASN A 285 12.87 -23.27 -7.47
CA ASN A 285 11.59 -23.73 -7.98
C ASN A 285 10.61 -22.54 -7.96
N VAL A 286 10.20 -22.14 -9.15
CA VAL A 286 9.12 -21.17 -9.41
C VAL A 286 7.77 -21.90 -9.29
#